data_0b31a7ed25ee2acf79784b99c3db0a80
#
_entry.id   0b31a7ed25ee2acf79784b99c3db0a80
#
_cell.length_a   1.000
_cell.length_b   1.000
_cell.length_c   1.000
_cell.angle_alpha   90.00
_cell.angle_beta   90.00
_cell.angle_gamma   90.00
#
_symmetry.space_group_name_H-M   'P 1'
#
loop_
_entity.id
_entity.type
_entity.pdbx_description
1 polymer ?
#
loop_
_entity_poly.entity_id
_entity_poly.type
_entity_poly.pdbx_seq_one_letter_code
_entity_poly.pdbx_strand_id
1 'polypeptide(L)'
;MKIIEVKDQIEGGKVAFDILKETLQKGAQTLGLATGSSPLEFYKQIRESDLDLSNLISVNLDEYVGLTGDDPQSYRYFMEKNLFDAKPFKESYLPSGVEESADQEVIRYNKILEDHPVDLQILGIGRNGHIGFNEPGTSFNSQTHLVQLDDSTICLLYTS
;
A
#
# COMPACT_ATOMS: atom_id res chain seq x y z
N MET A 1 0.10 -18.67 11.89
CA MET A 1 -0.81 -17.63 11.34
C MET A 1 -1.93 -17.38 12.35
N LYS A 2 -2.24 -16.11 12.66
CA LYS A 2 -3.40 -15.74 13.47
C LYS A 2 -4.55 -15.37 12.53
N ILE A 3 -5.72 -15.94 12.71
CA ILE A 3 -6.94 -15.61 11.96
C ILE A 3 -7.88 -14.85 12.88
N ILE A 4 -8.42 -13.73 12.41
CA ILE A 4 -9.43 -12.94 13.11
C ILE A 4 -10.62 -12.81 12.17
N GLU A 5 -11.73 -13.44 12.52
CA GLU A 5 -12.98 -13.32 11.77
C GLU A 5 -13.66 -12.02 12.17
N VAL A 6 -14.15 -11.29 11.16
CA VAL A 6 -14.88 -10.04 11.31
C VAL A 6 -16.16 -10.10 10.49
N LYS A 7 -17.19 -9.39 10.93
CA LYS A 7 -18.52 -9.44 10.27
C LYS A 7 -18.57 -8.62 8.99
N ASP A 8 -17.75 -7.58 8.90
CA ASP A 8 -17.74 -6.65 7.78
C ASP A 8 -16.41 -5.87 7.70
N GLN A 9 -16.26 -5.07 6.65
CA GLN A 9 -15.10 -4.25 6.39
C GLN A 9 -14.87 -3.18 7.48
N ILE A 10 -15.95 -2.68 8.11
CA ILE A 10 -15.86 -1.67 9.17
C ILE A 10 -15.17 -2.27 10.40
N GLU A 11 -15.61 -3.46 10.81
CA GLU A 11 -14.96 -4.17 11.92
C GLU A 11 -13.52 -4.56 11.58
N GLY A 12 -13.28 -5.01 10.34
CA GLY A 12 -11.93 -5.31 9.85
C GLY A 12 -10.98 -4.12 9.92
N GLY A 13 -11.45 -2.94 9.50
CA GLY A 13 -10.68 -1.70 9.60
C GLY A 13 -10.33 -1.31 11.04
N LYS A 14 -11.26 -1.48 11.99
CA LYS A 14 -11.02 -1.25 13.42
C LYS A 14 -9.98 -2.22 13.99
N VAL A 15 -10.10 -3.49 13.67
CA VAL A 15 -9.13 -4.52 14.12
C VAL A 15 -7.74 -4.23 13.56
N ALA A 16 -7.64 -3.86 12.27
CA ALA A 16 -6.37 -3.47 11.66
C ALA A 16 -5.77 -2.22 12.33
N PHE A 17 -6.60 -1.25 12.68
CA PHE A 17 -6.17 -0.04 13.39
C PHE A 17 -5.67 -0.36 14.82
N ASP A 18 -6.31 -1.27 15.55
CA ASP A 18 -5.83 -1.69 16.86
C ASP A 18 -4.47 -2.41 16.77
N ILE A 19 -4.28 -3.26 15.74
CA ILE A 19 -2.99 -3.90 15.46
C ILE A 19 -1.92 -2.84 15.14
N LEU A 20 -2.25 -1.81 14.36
CA LEU A 20 -1.34 -0.70 14.09
C LEU A 20 -0.89 -0.04 15.39
N LYS A 21 -1.83 0.34 16.27
CA LYS A 21 -1.49 0.97 17.57
C LYS A 21 -0.55 0.11 18.40
N GLU A 22 -0.86 -1.19 18.51
CA GLU A 22 0.00 -2.12 19.25
C GLU A 22 1.41 -2.22 18.63
N THR A 23 1.50 -2.19 17.30
CA THR A 23 2.77 -2.29 16.58
C THR A 23 3.61 -1.02 16.77
N LEU A 24 2.97 0.15 16.72
CA LEU A 24 3.63 1.43 17.00
C LEU A 24 4.13 1.52 18.45
N GLN A 25 3.36 1.02 19.43
CA GLN A 25 3.80 0.96 20.82
C GLN A 25 5.04 0.08 21.02
N LYS A 26 5.28 -0.88 20.12
CA LYS A 26 6.48 -1.74 20.10
C LYS A 26 7.66 -1.10 19.36
N GLY A 27 7.50 0.12 18.85
CA GLY A 27 8.56 0.89 18.22
C GLY A 27 8.64 0.80 16.70
N ALA A 28 7.57 0.35 16.02
CA ALA A 28 7.52 0.35 14.56
C ALA A 28 7.72 1.76 13.98
N GLN A 29 8.48 1.87 12.91
CA GLN A 29 8.82 3.13 12.24
C GLN A 29 8.43 3.14 10.76
N THR A 30 8.33 1.99 10.12
CA THR A 30 8.02 1.88 8.69
C THR A 30 6.74 1.07 8.47
N LEU A 31 5.78 1.69 7.81
CA LEU A 31 4.50 1.07 7.46
C LEU A 31 4.43 0.78 5.97
N GLY A 32 4.13 -0.45 5.62
CA GLY A 32 3.76 -0.85 4.27
C GLY A 32 2.26 -0.66 4.04
N LEU A 33 1.90 0.09 3.02
CA LEU A 33 0.53 0.48 2.72
C LEU A 33 0.08 -0.09 1.37
N ALA A 34 -1.22 -0.29 1.25
CA ALA A 34 -1.86 -0.78 0.03
C ALA A 34 -2.95 0.18 -0.44
N THR A 35 -3.34 0.07 -1.70
CA THR A 35 -4.43 0.82 -2.31
C THR A 35 -5.68 -0.05 -2.53
N GLY A 36 -6.70 0.49 -3.16
CA GLY A 36 -7.95 -0.19 -3.41
C GLY A 36 -8.98 -0.05 -2.28
N SER A 37 -10.09 -0.75 -2.40
CA SER A 37 -11.24 -0.60 -1.49
C SER A 37 -11.01 -1.22 -0.10
N SER A 38 -10.18 -2.27 -0.01
CA SER A 38 -9.98 -3.03 1.24
C SER A 38 -9.43 -2.19 2.40
N PRO A 39 -8.42 -1.32 2.24
CA PRO A 39 -7.84 -0.56 3.33
C PRO A 39 -8.59 0.73 3.68
N LEU A 40 -9.64 1.12 2.95
CA LEU A 40 -10.29 2.42 3.12
C LEU A 40 -10.82 2.66 4.54
N GLU A 41 -11.45 1.66 5.15
CA GLU A 41 -11.96 1.80 6.51
C GLU A 41 -10.81 1.87 7.53
N PHE A 42 -9.72 1.14 7.32
CA PHE A 42 -8.50 1.26 8.13
C PHE A 42 -7.92 2.69 8.04
N TYR A 43 -7.80 3.26 6.85
CA TYR A 43 -7.35 4.64 6.67
C TYR A 43 -8.31 5.66 7.31
N LYS A 44 -9.61 5.41 7.24
CA LYS A 44 -10.61 6.23 7.92
C LYS A 44 -10.41 6.22 9.44
N GLN A 45 -10.19 5.06 10.05
CA GLN A 45 -9.89 4.96 11.49
C GLN A 45 -8.63 5.78 11.85
N ILE A 46 -7.60 5.74 11.01
CA ILE A 46 -6.40 6.55 11.22
C ILE A 46 -6.72 8.05 11.14
N ARG A 47 -7.44 8.49 10.09
CA ARG A 47 -7.78 9.91 9.90
C ARG A 47 -8.60 10.47 11.05
N GLU A 48 -9.54 9.69 11.58
CA GLU A 48 -10.44 10.09 12.68
C GLU A 48 -9.80 10.00 14.06
N SER A 49 -8.61 9.40 14.17
CA SER A 49 -7.89 9.28 15.43
C SER A 49 -6.98 10.48 15.72
N ASP A 50 -6.45 10.53 16.91
CA ASP A 50 -5.40 11.47 17.36
C ASP A 50 -3.97 10.98 17.04
N LEU A 51 -3.84 9.86 16.32
CA LEU A 51 -2.55 9.26 15.99
C LEU A 51 -1.71 10.21 15.13
N ASP A 52 -0.47 10.48 15.57
CA ASP A 52 0.51 11.25 14.83
C ASP A 52 1.44 10.31 14.04
N LEU A 53 1.49 10.48 12.72
CA LEU A 53 2.33 9.69 11.82
C LEU A 53 3.58 10.46 11.34
N SER A 54 3.77 11.71 11.79
CA SER A 54 4.79 12.61 11.27
C SER A 54 6.25 12.15 11.49
N ASN A 55 6.47 11.17 12.36
CA ASN A 55 7.77 10.54 12.60
C ASN A 55 7.93 9.20 11.87
N LEU A 56 6.92 8.72 11.17
CA LEU A 56 6.91 7.42 10.52
C LEU A 56 7.23 7.55 9.02
N ILE A 57 7.68 6.45 8.45
CA ILE A 57 7.89 6.28 7.02
C ILE A 57 6.80 5.38 6.47
N SER A 58 6.28 5.68 5.28
CA SER A 58 5.41 4.78 4.56
C SER A 58 6.02 4.33 3.24
N VAL A 59 5.79 3.07 2.89
CA VAL A 59 6.11 2.50 1.58
C VAL A 59 4.88 1.83 1.00
N ASN A 60 4.60 2.05 -0.28
CA ASN A 60 3.49 1.41 -0.98
C ASN A 60 3.96 0.25 -1.85
N LEU A 61 3.03 -0.65 -2.20
CA LEU A 61 3.34 -1.87 -2.94
C LEU A 61 3.62 -1.62 -4.42
N ASP A 62 2.88 -0.71 -5.03
CA ASP A 62 2.76 -0.62 -6.48
C ASP A 62 2.33 0.77 -6.96
N GLU A 63 2.51 1.02 -8.25
CA GLU A 63 1.99 2.17 -8.99
C GLU A 63 1.84 1.82 -10.47
N TYR A 64 0.96 2.51 -11.16
CA TYR A 64 0.79 2.37 -12.61
C TYR A 64 1.88 3.09 -13.38
N VAL A 65 2.49 2.40 -14.33
CA VAL A 65 3.41 3.03 -15.29
C VAL A 65 2.62 3.92 -16.25
N GLY A 66 3.10 5.15 -16.43
CA GLY A 66 2.51 6.14 -17.33
C GLY A 66 1.60 7.15 -16.64
N LEU A 67 1.30 7.00 -15.34
CA LEU A 67 0.50 7.96 -14.59
C LEU A 67 1.38 8.88 -13.75
N THR A 68 1.06 10.18 -13.77
CA THR A 68 1.65 11.15 -12.84
C THR A 68 0.98 11.06 -11.47
N GLY A 69 1.63 11.55 -10.43
CA GLY A 69 1.05 11.58 -9.08
C GLY A 69 -0.24 12.42 -8.95
N ASP A 70 -0.47 13.36 -9.87
CA ASP A 70 -1.67 14.19 -9.91
C ASP A 70 -2.84 13.54 -10.67
N ASP A 71 -2.58 12.43 -11.37
CA ASP A 71 -3.62 11.70 -12.09
C ASP A 71 -4.58 11.05 -11.08
N PRO A 72 -5.90 11.29 -11.19
CA PRO A 72 -6.89 10.70 -10.28
C PRO A 72 -6.90 9.17 -10.23
N GLN A 73 -6.33 8.51 -11.24
CA GLN A 73 -6.21 7.06 -11.31
C GLN A 73 -4.88 6.54 -10.72
N SER A 74 -3.92 7.43 -10.40
CA SER A 74 -2.67 7.00 -9.78
C SER A 74 -2.86 6.58 -8.33
N TYR A 75 -2.03 5.67 -7.86
CA TYR A 75 -2.03 5.27 -6.46
C TYR A 75 -1.45 6.34 -5.54
N ARG A 76 -0.58 7.19 -6.08
CA ARG A 76 -0.13 8.39 -5.36
C ARG A 76 -1.30 9.28 -5.02
N TYR A 77 -2.15 9.63 -5.99
CA TYR A 77 -3.36 10.43 -5.77
C TYR A 77 -4.30 9.75 -4.77
N PHE A 78 -4.51 8.44 -4.92
CA PHE A 78 -5.34 7.66 -3.99
C PHE A 78 -4.85 7.81 -2.54
N MET A 79 -3.54 7.66 -2.31
CA MET A 79 -2.96 7.75 -0.96
C MET A 79 -3.04 9.15 -0.38
N GLU A 80 -2.82 10.18 -1.19
CA GLU A 80 -2.97 11.57 -0.78
C GLU A 80 -4.38 11.85 -0.30
N LYS A 81 -5.39 11.52 -1.10
CA LYS A 81 -6.81 11.74 -0.76
C LYS A 81 -7.30 10.91 0.41
N ASN A 82 -6.83 9.70 0.55
CA ASN A 82 -7.35 8.77 1.57
C ASN A 82 -6.56 8.78 2.89
N LEU A 83 -5.32 9.28 2.90
CA LEU A 83 -4.50 9.25 4.11
C LEU A 83 -3.56 10.45 4.24
N PHE A 84 -2.67 10.71 3.27
CA PHE A 84 -1.52 11.58 3.46
C PHE A 84 -1.89 13.05 3.66
N ASP A 85 -2.93 13.56 2.96
CA ASP A 85 -3.41 14.95 3.14
C ASP A 85 -3.86 15.22 4.58
N ALA A 86 -4.46 14.23 5.24
CA ALA A 86 -4.98 14.38 6.61
C ALA A 86 -3.99 13.95 7.69
N LYS A 87 -3.11 13.01 7.38
CA LYS A 87 -2.14 12.40 8.31
C LYS A 87 -0.79 12.26 7.60
N PRO A 88 0.00 13.34 7.51
CA PRO A 88 1.29 13.31 6.84
C PRO A 88 2.27 12.40 7.58
N PHE A 89 3.06 11.67 6.81
CA PHE A 89 4.23 10.92 7.27
C PHE A 89 5.48 11.79 7.21
N LYS A 90 6.56 11.38 7.87
CA LYS A 90 7.87 11.97 7.69
C LYS A 90 8.30 11.87 6.24
N GLU A 91 8.16 10.70 5.66
CA GLU A 91 8.43 10.40 4.25
C GLU A 91 7.44 9.34 3.76
N SER A 92 6.98 9.49 2.52
CA SER A 92 6.05 8.55 1.87
C SER A 92 6.60 8.15 0.51
N TYR A 93 6.95 6.88 0.38
CA TYR A 93 7.53 6.31 -0.83
C TYR A 93 6.49 5.48 -1.59
N LEU A 94 6.36 5.80 -2.87
CA LEU A 94 5.66 4.99 -3.87
C LEU A 94 6.59 4.78 -5.06
N PRO A 95 6.40 3.71 -5.84
CA PRO A 95 7.03 3.63 -7.14
C PRO A 95 6.62 4.83 -8.00
N SER A 96 7.51 5.29 -8.88
CA SER A 96 7.21 6.35 -9.83
C SER A 96 6.65 5.75 -11.12
N GLY A 97 5.49 6.26 -11.55
CA GLY A 97 4.89 5.87 -12.82
C GLY A 97 5.49 6.58 -14.04
N VAL A 98 6.31 7.61 -13.84
CA VAL A 98 6.79 8.52 -14.91
C VAL A 98 8.30 8.56 -15.09
N GLU A 99 9.03 7.63 -14.48
CA GLU A 99 10.46 7.51 -14.73
C GLU A 99 10.75 7.12 -16.20
N GLU A 100 11.81 7.69 -16.76
CA GLU A 100 12.21 7.40 -18.15
C GLU A 100 12.58 5.94 -18.38
N SER A 101 13.03 5.25 -17.33
CA SER A 101 13.42 3.85 -17.35
C SER A 101 12.78 3.08 -16.20
N ALA A 102 11.92 2.13 -16.52
CA ALA A 102 11.34 1.23 -15.53
C ALA A 102 12.39 0.40 -14.78
N ASP A 103 13.50 0.03 -15.44
CA ASP A 103 14.59 -0.72 -14.81
C ASP A 103 15.31 0.12 -13.75
N GLN A 104 15.50 1.42 -14.01
CA GLN A 104 16.09 2.33 -13.03
C GLN A 104 15.15 2.54 -11.85
N GLU A 105 13.85 2.66 -12.09
CA GLU A 105 12.85 2.76 -11.03
C GLU A 105 12.82 1.51 -10.16
N VAL A 106 12.88 0.32 -10.73
CA VAL A 106 12.99 -0.95 -10.01
C VAL A 106 14.20 -0.95 -9.08
N ILE A 107 15.37 -0.52 -9.57
CA ILE A 107 16.60 -0.43 -8.76
C ILE A 107 16.43 0.59 -7.63
N ARG A 108 15.89 1.79 -7.94
CA ARG A 108 15.65 2.84 -6.96
C ARG A 108 14.71 2.36 -5.85
N TYR A 109 13.59 1.73 -6.23
CA TYR A 109 12.59 1.32 -5.27
C TYR A 109 13.05 0.14 -4.41
N ASN A 110 13.78 -0.82 -4.97
CA ASN A 110 14.45 -1.86 -4.18
C ASN A 110 15.37 -1.26 -3.11
N LYS A 111 16.14 -0.23 -3.47
CA LYS A 111 17.02 0.45 -2.52
C LYS A 111 16.23 1.12 -1.38
N ILE A 112 15.10 1.74 -1.68
CA ILE A 112 14.21 2.32 -0.66
C ILE A 112 13.72 1.24 0.30
N LEU A 113 13.29 0.09 -0.20
CA LEU A 113 12.80 -1.01 0.64
C LEU A 113 13.90 -1.66 1.49
N GLU A 114 15.15 -1.69 0.98
CA GLU A 114 16.30 -2.13 1.76
C GLU A 114 16.66 -1.14 2.88
N ASP A 115 16.59 0.16 2.61
CA ASP A 115 16.92 1.21 3.58
C ASP A 115 15.82 1.40 4.64
N HIS A 116 14.58 1.00 4.31
CA HIS A 116 13.40 1.14 5.17
C HIS A 116 12.66 -0.19 5.34
N PRO A 117 13.22 -1.15 6.10
CA PRO A 117 12.55 -2.42 6.37
C PRO A 117 11.16 -2.20 6.99
N VAL A 118 10.16 -2.90 6.46
CA VAL A 118 8.77 -2.73 6.86
C VAL A 118 8.47 -3.46 8.16
N ASP A 119 7.96 -2.74 9.16
CA ASP A 119 7.56 -3.31 10.45
C ASP A 119 6.14 -3.86 10.44
N LEU A 120 5.24 -3.24 9.69
CA LEU A 120 3.86 -3.67 9.51
C LEU A 120 3.42 -3.41 8.08
N GLN A 121 3.00 -4.47 7.36
CA GLN A 121 2.48 -4.38 6.00
C GLN A 121 0.97 -4.61 5.98
N ILE A 122 0.22 -3.68 5.40
CA ILE A 122 -1.20 -3.86 5.06
C ILE A 122 -1.28 -4.43 3.65
N LEU A 123 -2.05 -5.51 3.49
CA LEU A 123 -2.26 -6.19 2.22
C LEU A 123 -3.75 -6.45 1.99
N GLY A 124 -4.18 -6.25 0.76
CA GLY A 124 -5.39 -6.85 0.24
C GLY A 124 -5.07 -8.16 -0.48
N ILE A 125 -6.06 -9.01 -0.64
CA ILE A 125 -5.96 -10.20 -1.50
C ILE A 125 -7.07 -10.15 -2.54
N GLY A 126 -6.70 -10.26 -3.81
CA GLY A 126 -7.64 -10.27 -4.92
C GLY A 126 -8.40 -11.60 -5.03
N ARG A 127 -9.47 -11.63 -5.85
CA ARG A 127 -10.31 -12.82 -6.04
C ARG A 127 -9.55 -14.02 -6.61
N ASN A 128 -8.53 -13.78 -7.44
CA ASN A 128 -7.64 -14.80 -8.00
C ASN A 128 -6.42 -15.08 -7.12
N GLY A 129 -6.31 -14.43 -5.94
CA GLY A 129 -5.20 -14.56 -5.00
C GLY A 129 -4.04 -13.60 -5.24
N HIS A 130 -4.16 -12.60 -6.14
CA HIS A 130 -3.12 -11.59 -6.32
C HIS A 130 -2.95 -10.72 -5.06
N ILE A 131 -1.73 -10.29 -4.81
CA ILE A 131 -1.36 -9.35 -3.73
C ILE A 131 -0.59 -8.20 -4.39
N GLY A 132 -1.10 -6.97 -4.24
CA GLY A 132 -0.62 -5.84 -5.04
C GLY A 132 -0.83 -6.16 -6.52
N PHE A 133 0.16 -5.86 -7.35
CA PHE A 133 0.14 -6.28 -8.77
C PHE A 133 0.82 -7.64 -9.02
N ASN A 134 1.12 -8.41 -7.97
CA ASN A 134 1.68 -9.76 -8.13
C ASN A 134 0.58 -10.76 -8.46
N GLU A 135 0.50 -11.13 -9.73
CA GLU A 135 -0.44 -12.13 -10.25
C GLU A 135 -0.05 -13.56 -9.82
N PRO A 136 -1.01 -14.53 -9.84
CA PRO A 136 -0.71 -15.92 -9.57
C PRO A 136 0.44 -16.45 -10.41
N GLY A 137 1.41 -17.08 -9.76
CA GLY A 137 2.64 -17.59 -10.42
C GLY A 137 3.85 -16.66 -10.26
N THR A 138 3.68 -15.45 -9.72
CA THR A 138 4.82 -14.60 -9.34
C THR A 138 5.67 -15.32 -8.29
N SER A 139 6.98 -15.34 -8.49
CA SER A 139 7.91 -16.00 -7.56
C SER A 139 7.92 -15.32 -6.20
N PHE A 140 7.91 -16.06 -5.11
CA PHE A 140 8.07 -15.53 -3.75
C PHE A 140 9.42 -14.87 -3.49
N ASN A 141 10.41 -15.09 -4.36
CA ASN A 141 11.72 -14.46 -4.29
C ASN A 141 11.84 -13.22 -5.19
N SER A 142 10.74 -12.81 -5.82
CA SER A 142 10.73 -11.59 -6.64
C SER A 142 10.95 -10.35 -5.76
N GLN A 143 11.79 -9.46 -6.24
CA GLN A 143 11.92 -8.10 -5.74
C GLN A 143 10.98 -7.20 -6.55
N THR A 144 11.10 -5.87 -6.40
CA THR A 144 10.38 -4.92 -7.24
C THR A 144 10.62 -5.24 -8.71
N HIS A 145 9.57 -5.28 -9.49
CA HIS A 145 9.64 -5.62 -10.93
C HIS A 145 8.49 -5.01 -11.70
N LEU A 146 8.67 -4.87 -12.99
CA LEU A 146 7.60 -4.48 -13.91
C LEU A 146 6.64 -5.65 -14.10
N VAL A 147 5.35 -5.36 -13.96
CA VAL A 147 4.28 -6.38 -14.10
C VAL A 147 3.39 -6.01 -15.29
N GLN A 148 3.03 -7.01 -16.06
CA GLN A 148 1.92 -6.92 -16.99
C GLN A 148 0.69 -7.54 -16.32
N LEU A 149 -0.35 -6.73 -16.12
CA LEU A 149 -1.58 -7.18 -15.46
C LEU A 149 -2.40 -8.06 -16.39
N ASP A 150 -3.06 -9.08 -15.82
CA ASP A 150 -4.05 -9.88 -16.52
C ASP A 150 -5.31 -9.05 -16.85
N ASP A 151 -5.98 -9.38 -17.95
CA ASP A 151 -7.22 -8.72 -18.37
C ASP A 151 -8.30 -8.71 -17.26
N SER A 152 -8.37 -9.78 -16.47
CA SER A 152 -9.28 -9.90 -15.34
C SER A 152 -8.98 -8.90 -14.22
N THR A 153 -7.70 -8.63 -13.97
CA THR A 153 -7.26 -7.65 -12.97
C THR A 153 -7.50 -6.23 -13.49
N ILE A 154 -7.21 -5.97 -14.75
CA ILE A 154 -7.51 -4.69 -15.42
C ILE A 154 -9.01 -4.38 -15.34
N CYS A 155 -9.89 -5.33 -15.68
CA CYS A 155 -11.33 -5.15 -15.59
C CYS A 155 -11.81 -4.79 -14.18
N LEU A 156 -11.27 -5.41 -13.13
CA LEU A 156 -11.63 -5.12 -11.75
C LEU A 156 -11.23 -3.71 -11.34
N LEU A 157 -10.08 -3.22 -11.80
CA LEU A 157 -9.58 -1.89 -11.47
C LEU A 157 -10.35 -0.76 -12.16
N TYR A 158 -10.93 -1.02 -13.36
CA TYR A 158 -11.75 -0.03 -14.08
C TYR A 158 -13.23 -0.02 -13.68
N THR A 159 -13.69 -0.97 -12.89
CA THR A 159 -15.12 -1.13 -12.51
C THR A 159 -15.39 -0.96 -11.02
N SER A 160 -14.39 -0.69 -10.22
CA SER A 160 -14.50 -0.52 -8.75
C SER A 160 -14.57 0.95 -8.32
#